data_a5b6fcdd6e8d348cc94180795e4d666c
#
_entry.id   a5b6fcdd6e8d348cc94180795e4d666c
#
_cell.length_a   1.000
_cell.length_b   1.000
_cell.length_c   1.000
_cell.angle_alpha   90.00
_cell.angle_beta   90.00
_cell.angle_gamma   90.00
#
_symmetry.space_group_name_H-M   'P 1'
#
loop_
_entity.id
_entity.type
_entity.pdbx_description
1 polymer ?
#
loop_
_entity_poly.entity_id
_entity_poly.type
_entity_poly.pdbx_seq_one_letter_code
_entity_poly.pdbx_strand_id
1 'polypeptide(L)'
;IVLAVAALITGMVLLFRRTPRVQPARRPALLLLAALCGLTAVITPIYALNNRDYTDPVAGYNPWGFPYSFWRSVVDRGIRRPETYDENVIDGILADVGGDAQPAAATEKLPNFVFLQLESFLDPANITSVTCSENPVPVFTRLKEECSTGLLHVPMIGGGTANVEFEVITGMNLSDFGTGGYPYSTILKSETCETIAYDLRNMGYTAHAIHNHIATFYERNQVYAMLGFDTFTSLEYMTNYTTNSLGWCRDKVLTGCILDALRSGEERDLVFAVSVQGHGKYSSNPPQTPYPITSTGLEDNPSLKNEFEYYINQLHETDEFLGELLDALREYPEPVVLVIYGDHLPALAFDADDLRAGTMLATEYVIWTNDDSLPKVDQDLHSYQLTACTLERYGISGGVLPSYHQRCRSEADYLSGLSVLEYDMLYGDKLLYEGQAPYPRVNMRMGVKDIAVERANFDGKRLVVKGENFTRYSVIYADGHALSTTYVDSETLVATPTLLTSIHVGDQIEVSQLSVGATV
;
A
#
# COMPACT_ATOMS: atom_id res chain seq x y z
N ILE A 1 -29.63 -10.03 -18.31
CA ILE A 1 -29.23 -8.65 -18.69
C ILE A 1 -30.14 -8.15 -19.82
N VAL A 2 -30.28 -8.83 -20.96
CA VAL A 2 -31.12 -8.41 -22.10
C VAL A 2 -32.59 -8.18 -21.67
N LEU A 3 -33.15 -9.08 -20.85
CA LEU A 3 -34.51 -8.93 -20.31
C LEU A 3 -34.64 -7.75 -19.33
N ALA A 4 -33.62 -7.48 -18.53
CA ALA A 4 -33.60 -6.33 -17.62
C ALA A 4 -33.53 -5.01 -18.39
N VAL A 5 -32.71 -4.92 -19.43
CA VAL A 5 -32.58 -3.76 -20.32
C VAL A 5 -33.89 -3.54 -21.09
N ALA A 6 -34.49 -4.61 -21.63
CA ALA A 6 -35.77 -4.55 -22.30
C ALA A 6 -36.90 -4.08 -21.35
N ALA A 7 -36.93 -4.58 -20.12
CA ALA A 7 -37.88 -4.13 -19.09
C ALA A 7 -37.68 -2.65 -18.71
N LEU A 8 -36.44 -2.20 -18.61
CA LEU A 8 -36.10 -0.80 -18.32
C LEU A 8 -36.49 0.15 -19.46
N ILE A 9 -36.22 -0.24 -20.71
CA ILE A 9 -36.65 0.50 -21.91
C ILE A 9 -38.17 0.55 -21.99
N THR A 10 -38.84 -0.58 -21.77
CA THR A 10 -40.31 -0.66 -21.77
C THR A 10 -40.91 0.18 -20.65
N GLY A 11 -40.34 0.14 -19.44
CA GLY A 11 -40.75 0.98 -18.33
C GLY A 11 -40.57 2.47 -18.61
N MET A 12 -39.47 2.86 -19.26
CA MET A 12 -39.22 4.24 -19.68
C MET A 12 -40.21 4.71 -20.75
N VAL A 13 -40.52 3.88 -21.75
CA VAL A 13 -41.49 4.19 -22.80
C VAL A 13 -42.89 4.33 -22.19
N LEU A 14 -43.26 3.49 -21.23
CA LEU A 14 -44.53 3.58 -20.51
C LEU A 14 -44.63 4.82 -19.62
N LEU A 15 -43.53 5.16 -18.91
CA LEU A 15 -43.41 6.42 -18.15
C LEU A 15 -43.54 7.65 -19.07
N PHE A 16 -42.90 7.62 -20.23
CA PHE A 16 -42.97 8.68 -21.25
C PHE A 16 -44.39 8.86 -21.79
N ARG A 17 -45.14 7.76 -21.99
CA ARG A 17 -46.54 7.80 -22.44
C ARG A 17 -47.54 8.28 -21.36
N ARG A 18 -47.22 8.08 -20.08
CA ARG A 18 -48.07 8.47 -18.94
C ARG A 18 -47.84 9.88 -18.42
N THR A 19 -46.77 10.58 -18.84
CA THR A 19 -46.47 11.98 -18.44
C THR A 19 -46.59 12.93 -19.59
N PRO A 20 -47.85 13.31 -19.99
CA PRO A 20 -48.10 14.07 -21.21
C PRO A 20 -47.63 15.53 -21.17
N ARG A 21 -47.17 16.05 -20.02
CA ARG A 21 -46.66 17.44 -19.88
C ARG A 21 -45.31 17.42 -19.15
N VAL A 22 -44.27 16.83 -19.79
CA VAL A 22 -42.90 16.97 -19.27
C VAL A 22 -42.43 18.40 -19.53
N GLN A 23 -42.06 19.11 -18.46
CA GLN A 23 -41.47 20.44 -18.59
C GLN A 23 -40.23 20.41 -19.51
N PRO A 24 -39.95 21.47 -20.30
CA PRO A 24 -38.85 21.49 -21.28
C PRO A 24 -37.48 21.12 -20.73
N ALA A 25 -37.20 21.42 -19.46
CA ALA A 25 -35.96 21.07 -18.78
C ALA A 25 -35.77 19.56 -18.47
N ARG A 26 -36.84 18.76 -18.48
CA ARG A 26 -36.78 17.32 -18.24
C ARG A 26 -36.54 16.49 -19.51
N ARG A 27 -36.83 17.07 -20.68
CA ARG A 27 -36.61 16.38 -21.97
C ARG A 27 -35.16 16.04 -22.25
N PRO A 28 -34.16 16.94 -22.05
CA PRO A 28 -32.75 16.58 -22.27
C PRO A 28 -32.25 15.53 -21.28
N ALA A 29 -32.72 15.53 -20.03
CA ALA A 29 -32.34 14.50 -19.04
C ALA A 29 -32.89 13.12 -19.42
N LEU A 30 -34.11 13.03 -19.95
CA LEU A 30 -34.69 11.77 -20.43
C LEU A 30 -34.01 11.27 -21.73
N LEU A 31 -33.63 12.17 -22.62
CA LEU A 31 -32.87 11.84 -23.82
C LEU A 31 -31.45 11.36 -23.47
N LEU A 32 -30.80 11.99 -22.50
CA LEU A 32 -29.51 11.57 -21.99
C LEU A 32 -29.59 10.17 -21.34
N LEU A 33 -30.61 9.92 -20.54
CA LEU A 33 -30.86 8.62 -19.93
C LEU A 33 -31.13 7.52 -20.98
N ALA A 34 -31.94 7.84 -22.02
CA ALA A 34 -32.19 6.93 -23.12
C ALA A 34 -30.92 6.64 -23.96
N ALA A 35 -30.10 7.66 -24.18
CA ALA A 35 -28.81 7.51 -24.86
C ALA A 35 -27.83 6.65 -24.02
N LEU A 36 -27.77 6.85 -22.71
CA LEU A 36 -26.99 6.03 -21.78
C LEU A 36 -27.44 4.55 -21.81
N CYS A 37 -28.76 4.31 -21.73
CA CYS A 37 -29.31 2.96 -21.82
C CYS A 37 -29.08 2.30 -23.18
N GLY A 38 -29.14 3.06 -24.27
CA GLY A 38 -28.79 2.60 -25.61
C GLY A 38 -27.31 2.26 -25.74
N LEU A 39 -26.44 3.07 -25.17
CA LEU A 39 -25.00 2.85 -25.14
C LEU A 39 -24.64 1.59 -24.32
N THR A 40 -25.27 1.39 -23.15
CA THR A 40 -25.09 0.19 -22.34
C THR A 40 -25.55 -1.06 -23.06
N ALA A 41 -26.67 -1.01 -23.80
CA ALA A 41 -27.19 -2.14 -24.57
C ALA A 41 -26.26 -2.54 -25.75
N VAL A 42 -25.47 -1.62 -26.26
CA VAL A 42 -24.45 -1.89 -27.31
C VAL A 42 -23.14 -2.37 -26.69
N ILE A 43 -22.68 -1.72 -25.62
CA ILE A 43 -21.38 -2.03 -25.00
C ILE A 43 -21.40 -3.39 -24.29
N THR A 44 -22.50 -3.76 -23.63
CA THR A 44 -22.60 -5.03 -22.89
C THR A 44 -22.39 -6.27 -23.78
N PRO A 45 -22.98 -6.40 -24.97
CA PRO A 45 -22.70 -7.52 -25.88
C PRO A 45 -21.27 -7.51 -26.42
N ILE A 46 -20.75 -6.32 -26.74
CA ILE A 46 -19.35 -6.19 -27.19
C ILE A 46 -18.40 -6.64 -26.10
N TYR A 47 -18.68 -6.28 -24.84
CA TYR A 47 -17.94 -6.75 -23.68
C TYR A 47 -18.02 -8.26 -23.51
N ALA A 48 -19.20 -8.84 -23.61
CA ALA A 48 -19.41 -10.29 -23.47
C ALA A 48 -18.73 -11.11 -24.58
N LEU A 49 -18.59 -10.55 -25.79
CA LEU A 49 -17.94 -11.19 -26.94
C LEU A 49 -16.41 -11.03 -26.96
N ASN A 50 -15.89 -10.00 -26.32
CA ASN A 50 -14.45 -9.67 -26.29
C ASN A 50 -13.79 -9.96 -24.93
N ASN A 51 -14.07 -11.11 -24.36
CA ASN A 51 -13.54 -11.52 -23.05
C ASN A 51 -12.05 -11.91 -23.11
N ARG A 52 -11.21 -11.08 -23.75
CA ARG A 52 -9.76 -11.28 -23.81
C ARG A 52 -9.06 -10.43 -22.77
N ASP A 53 -7.97 -10.97 -22.27
CA ASP A 53 -7.10 -10.45 -21.23
C ASP A 53 -6.83 -8.94 -21.39
N TYR A 54 -7.38 -8.18 -20.46
CA TYR A 54 -7.27 -6.73 -20.40
C TYR A 54 -6.62 -6.41 -19.06
N THR A 55 -5.33 -6.67 -19.00
CA THR A 55 -4.55 -6.51 -17.77
C THR A 55 -4.03 -5.08 -17.59
N ASP A 56 -3.92 -4.31 -18.68
CA ASP A 56 -3.43 -2.93 -18.62
C ASP A 56 -4.55 -1.92 -18.97
N PRO A 57 -5.00 -1.11 -17.98
CA PRO A 57 -5.99 -0.06 -18.20
C PRO A 57 -5.54 0.99 -19.22
N VAL A 58 -4.25 1.32 -19.26
CA VAL A 58 -3.69 2.37 -20.13
C VAL A 58 -3.62 1.88 -21.57
N ALA A 59 -3.13 0.66 -21.79
CA ALA A 59 -3.13 0.03 -23.10
C ALA A 59 -4.54 -0.19 -23.65
N GLY A 60 -5.52 -0.41 -22.77
CA GLY A 60 -6.92 -0.60 -23.17
C GLY A 60 -7.66 0.66 -23.58
N TYR A 61 -7.29 1.83 -23.05
CA TYR A 61 -7.92 3.09 -23.46
C TYR A 61 -7.65 3.43 -24.94
N ASN A 62 -6.50 3.10 -25.46
CA ASN A 62 -6.11 3.39 -26.84
C ASN A 62 -6.89 2.58 -27.88
N PRO A 63 -6.99 1.23 -27.81
CA PRO A 63 -7.71 0.45 -28.81
C PRO A 63 -9.24 0.46 -28.63
N TRP A 64 -9.76 0.64 -27.41
CA TRP A 64 -11.19 0.46 -27.11
C TRP A 64 -11.94 1.75 -26.80
N GLY A 65 -11.22 2.81 -26.48
CA GLY A 65 -11.76 4.13 -26.14
C GLY A 65 -12.35 4.24 -24.73
N PHE A 66 -12.46 5.49 -24.26
CA PHE A 66 -12.90 5.82 -22.90
C PHE A 66 -14.25 5.19 -22.49
N PRO A 67 -15.33 5.19 -23.29
CA PRO A 67 -16.61 4.66 -22.83
C PRO A 67 -16.57 3.15 -22.53
N TYR A 68 -15.83 2.38 -23.29
CA TYR A 68 -15.67 0.94 -23.07
C TYR A 68 -14.85 0.67 -21.82
N SER A 69 -13.70 1.31 -21.67
CA SER A 69 -12.80 1.13 -20.52
C SER A 69 -13.46 1.60 -19.23
N PHE A 70 -14.18 2.74 -19.25
CA PHE A 70 -14.97 3.21 -18.12
C PHE A 70 -16.07 2.19 -17.74
N TRP A 71 -16.84 1.70 -18.72
CA TRP A 71 -17.87 0.73 -18.42
C TRP A 71 -17.29 -0.58 -17.87
N ARG A 72 -16.17 -1.01 -18.41
CA ARG A 72 -15.47 -2.19 -17.93
C ARG A 72 -15.04 -2.02 -16.46
N SER A 73 -14.45 -0.90 -16.08
CA SER A 73 -14.06 -0.61 -14.71
C SER A 73 -15.24 -0.56 -13.70
N VAL A 74 -16.47 -0.33 -14.19
CA VAL A 74 -17.68 -0.33 -13.36
C VAL A 74 -18.27 -1.74 -13.21
N VAL A 75 -18.20 -2.57 -14.25
CA VAL A 75 -18.87 -3.89 -14.30
C VAL A 75 -17.93 -5.02 -13.89
N ASP A 76 -16.64 -4.89 -14.20
CA ASP A 76 -15.62 -5.89 -13.94
C ASP A 76 -14.92 -5.62 -12.59
N ARG A 77 -15.67 -5.84 -11.51
CA ARG A 77 -15.17 -5.62 -10.14
C ARG A 77 -15.08 -6.93 -9.39
N GLY A 78 -13.93 -7.12 -8.75
CA GLY A 78 -13.67 -8.30 -7.95
C GLY A 78 -13.33 -9.54 -8.79
N ILE A 79 -13.00 -10.62 -8.13
CA ILE A 79 -12.61 -11.87 -8.77
C ILE A 79 -13.85 -12.56 -9.32
N ARG A 80 -13.79 -12.97 -10.58
CA ARG A 80 -14.87 -13.78 -11.19
C ARG A 80 -14.79 -15.20 -10.68
N ARG A 81 -15.97 -15.82 -10.44
CA ARG A 81 -16.00 -17.22 -10.09
C ARG A 81 -15.30 -18.06 -11.17
N PRO A 82 -14.18 -18.75 -10.84
CA PRO A 82 -13.53 -19.65 -11.79
C PRO A 82 -14.47 -20.78 -12.21
N GLU A 83 -14.38 -21.21 -13.48
CA GLU A 83 -15.25 -22.28 -14.00
C GLU A 83 -15.01 -23.61 -13.28
N THR A 84 -13.80 -23.81 -12.79
CA THR A 84 -13.36 -25.03 -12.08
C THR A 84 -13.59 -24.98 -10.57
N TYR A 85 -14.17 -23.89 -10.03
CA TYR A 85 -14.32 -23.72 -8.59
C TYR A 85 -15.35 -24.70 -8.01
N ASP A 86 -14.85 -25.71 -7.31
CA ASP A 86 -15.62 -26.66 -6.49
C ASP A 86 -14.74 -27.25 -5.35
N GLU A 87 -15.36 -28.03 -4.45
CA GLU A 87 -14.71 -28.64 -3.29
C GLU A 87 -13.56 -29.59 -3.69
N ASN A 88 -13.72 -30.38 -4.77
CA ASN A 88 -12.67 -31.31 -5.20
C ASN A 88 -11.43 -30.60 -5.71
N VAL A 89 -11.59 -29.44 -6.36
CA VAL A 89 -10.46 -28.64 -6.83
C VAL A 89 -9.73 -28.02 -5.65
N ILE A 90 -10.44 -27.49 -4.66
CA ILE A 90 -9.85 -26.99 -3.41
C ILE A 90 -9.10 -28.09 -2.68
N ASP A 91 -9.72 -29.27 -2.50
CA ASP A 91 -9.07 -30.43 -1.86
C ASP A 91 -7.81 -30.87 -2.63
N GLY A 92 -7.86 -30.84 -3.97
CA GLY A 92 -6.69 -31.12 -4.81
C GLY A 92 -5.55 -30.15 -4.55
N ILE A 93 -5.82 -28.84 -4.54
CA ILE A 93 -4.84 -27.81 -4.24
C ILE A 93 -4.28 -27.98 -2.82
N LEU A 94 -5.14 -28.24 -1.83
CA LEU A 94 -4.70 -28.48 -0.45
C LEU A 94 -3.83 -29.74 -0.33
N ALA A 95 -4.08 -30.78 -1.11
CA ALA A 95 -3.23 -31.96 -1.16
C ALA A 95 -1.85 -31.66 -1.75
N ASP A 96 -1.77 -30.83 -2.81
CA ASP A 96 -0.52 -30.40 -3.44
C ASP A 96 0.29 -29.48 -2.51
N VAL A 97 -0.37 -28.62 -1.75
CA VAL A 97 0.23 -27.77 -0.71
C VAL A 97 0.69 -28.61 0.50
N GLY A 98 0.22 -29.88 0.60
CA GLY A 98 0.61 -30.83 1.65
C GLY A 98 -0.09 -30.54 2.97
N GLY A 99 -1.38 -30.83 3.04
CA GLY A 99 -2.26 -30.66 4.20
C GLY A 99 -1.56 -30.82 5.55
N ASP A 100 -1.59 -29.82 6.36
CA ASP A 100 -0.78 -29.48 7.53
C ASP A 100 0.54 -28.78 7.15
N ALA A 101 0.48 -27.46 7.07
CA ALA A 101 1.67 -26.64 7.25
C ALA A 101 2.22 -26.96 8.66
N GLN A 102 3.09 -27.97 8.75
CA GLN A 102 3.83 -28.14 9.98
C GLN A 102 4.63 -26.84 10.18
N PRO A 103 4.48 -26.17 11.34
CA PRO A 103 5.39 -25.09 11.67
C PRO A 103 6.80 -25.63 11.47
N ALA A 104 7.60 -24.89 10.69
CA ALA A 104 9.00 -25.26 10.48
C ALA A 104 9.56 -25.71 11.81
N ALA A 105 10.25 -26.87 11.82
CA ALA A 105 10.92 -27.35 13.03
C ALA A 105 11.74 -26.17 13.53
N ALA A 106 11.40 -25.68 14.73
CA ALA A 106 11.90 -24.45 15.30
C ALA A 106 13.45 -24.41 15.13
N THR A 107 13.92 -23.72 14.11
CA THR A 107 15.30 -23.25 14.11
C THR A 107 15.39 -22.32 15.32
N GLU A 108 16.41 -22.46 16.14
CA GLU A 108 16.49 -21.85 17.47
C GLU A 108 16.29 -20.32 17.49
N LYS A 109 16.30 -19.66 16.33
CA LYS A 109 16.03 -18.20 16.22
C LYS A 109 15.44 -17.86 14.85
N LEU A 110 14.13 -17.78 14.76
CA LEU A 110 13.49 -17.10 13.62
C LEU A 110 13.78 -15.58 13.70
N PRO A 111 13.99 -14.88 12.57
CA PRO A 111 14.29 -13.45 12.56
C PRO A 111 13.03 -12.58 12.73
N ASN A 112 13.23 -11.31 13.03
CA ASN A 112 12.25 -10.26 12.76
C ASN A 112 12.21 -9.99 11.25
N PHE A 113 11.03 -9.71 10.68
CA PHE A 113 10.87 -9.39 9.27
C PHE A 113 10.50 -7.92 9.10
N VAL A 114 11.25 -7.20 8.29
CA VAL A 114 10.96 -5.81 7.91
C VAL A 114 10.79 -5.76 6.40
N PHE A 115 9.57 -5.46 5.93
CA PHE A 115 9.27 -5.17 4.53
C PHE A 115 9.22 -3.66 4.37
N LEU A 116 10.09 -3.11 3.52
CA LEU A 116 10.18 -1.68 3.24
C LEU A 116 9.82 -1.42 1.79
N GLN A 117 8.60 -0.95 1.57
CA GLN A 117 8.11 -0.50 0.28
C GLN A 117 8.53 0.93 0.02
N LEU A 118 9.30 1.17 -1.04
CA LEU A 118 9.80 2.47 -1.43
C LEU A 118 8.90 3.09 -2.51
N GLU A 119 8.35 4.24 -2.22
CA GLU A 119 7.50 5.02 -3.12
C GLU A 119 8.24 5.43 -4.39
N SER A 120 7.70 5.03 -5.56
CA SER A 120 8.20 5.40 -6.89
C SER A 120 9.70 5.11 -7.10
N PHE A 121 10.23 4.02 -6.53
CA PHE A 121 11.66 3.74 -6.53
C PHE A 121 12.11 3.02 -7.81
N LEU A 122 13.02 3.68 -8.54
CA LEU A 122 13.68 3.15 -9.73
C LEU A 122 15.18 3.50 -9.66
N ASP A 123 16.06 2.50 -9.76
CA ASP A 123 17.50 2.77 -9.97
C ASP A 123 17.69 3.44 -11.33
N PRO A 124 18.19 4.69 -11.40
CA PRO A 124 18.34 5.43 -12.66
C PRO A 124 19.29 4.75 -13.66
N ALA A 125 20.15 3.84 -13.21
CA ALA A 125 20.98 3.02 -14.10
C ALA A 125 20.14 2.11 -15.02
N ASN A 126 18.86 1.89 -14.71
CA ASN A 126 17.94 1.14 -15.56
C ASN A 126 17.35 1.96 -16.72
N ILE A 127 17.54 3.29 -16.73
CA ILE A 127 17.13 4.16 -17.83
C ILE A 127 18.28 4.25 -18.85
N THR A 128 18.05 3.77 -20.07
CA THR A 128 19.11 3.67 -21.09
C THR A 128 19.42 4.99 -21.78
N SER A 129 18.46 5.92 -21.82
CA SER A 129 18.55 7.22 -22.51
C SER A 129 19.16 8.34 -21.67
N VAL A 130 19.42 8.09 -20.36
CA VAL A 130 19.87 9.12 -19.41
C VAL A 130 21.16 8.71 -18.72
N THR A 131 22.01 9.70 -18.42
CA THR A 131 23.21 9.50 -17.59
C THR A 131 23.22 10.54 -16.47
N CYS A 132 23.33 10.09 -15.22
CA CYS A 132 23.48 10.95 -14.05
C CYS A 132 24.94 11.36 -13.84
N SER A 133 25.19 12.57 -13.29
CA SER A 133 26.53 13.07 -12.98
C SER A 133 27.27 12.23 -11.93
N GLU A 134 26.53 11.57 -11.07
CA GLU A 134 27.00 10.58 -10.10
C GLU A 134 25.86 9.58 -9.82
N ASN A 135 26.19 8.45 -9.18
CA ASN A 135 25.17 7.43 -8.85
C ASN A 135 24.21 7.97 -7.78
N PRO A 136 22.91 8.14 -8.06
CA PRO A 136 21.95 8.63 -7.06
C PRO A 136 21.65 7.62 -5.94
N VAL A 137 21.91 6.33 -6.15
CA VAL A 137 21.54 5.25 -5.22
C VAL A 137 22.72 4.33 -4.90
N PRO A 138 23.84 4.87 -4.36
CA PRO A 138 25.05 4.06 -4.13
C PRO A 138 24.87 2.96 -3.07
N VAL A 139 24.00 3.15 -2.07
CA VAL A 139 23.70 2.14 -1.05
C VAL A 139 22.92 0.99 -1.68
N PHE A 140 21.85 1.30 -2.41
CA PHE A 140 21.05 0.28 -3.09
C PHE A 140 21.84 -0.48 -4.15
N THR A 141 22.70 0.20 -4.90
CA THR A 141 23.61 -0.43 -5.87
C THR A 141 24.52 -1.47 -5.19
N ARG A 142 25.14 -1.11 -4.07
CA ARG A 142 25.97 -2.03 -3.28
C ARG A 142 25.16 -3.21 -2.76
N LEU A 143 23.95 -2.97 -2.26
CA LEU A 143 23.08 -4.06 -1.79
C LEU A 143 22.74 -5.05 -2.89
N LYS A 144 22.50 -4.60 -4.13
CA LYS A 144 22.28 -5.50 -5.27
C LYS A 144 23.52 -6.36 -5.59
N GLU A 145 24.72 -5.87 -5.35
CA GLU A 145 25.94 -6.63 -5.54
C GLU A 145 26.15 -7.68 -4.45
N GLU A 146 25.84 -7.35 -3.20
CA GLU A 146 26.13 -8.16 -2.02
C GLU A 146 25.00 -9.11 -1.63
N CYS A 147 23.73 -8.74 -1.87
CA CYS A 147 22.55 -9.42 -1.38
C CYS A 147 21.72 -10.04 -2.52
N SER A 148 20.71 -10.81 -2.14
CA SER A 148 19.74 -11.38 -3.10
C SER A 148 18.88 -10.28 -3.71
N THR A 149 18.74 -10.29 -5.04
CA THR A 149 18.05 -9.26 -5.81
C THR A 149 17.44 -9.83 -7.09
N GLY A 150 16.64 -9.04 -7.79
CA GLY A 150 16.07 -9.32 -9.10
C GLY A 150 15.05 -8.24 -9.49
N LEU A 151 14.44 -8.41 -10.65
CA LEU A 151 13.27 -7.62 -11.02
C LEU A 151 12.07 -8.04 -10.18
N LEU A 152 11.31 -7.05 -9.75
CA LEU A 152 10.01 -7.23 -9.13
C LEU A 152 8.93 -6.78 -10.09
N HIS A 153 8.20 -7.73 -10.67
CA HIS A 153 7.05 -7.42 -11.52
C HIS A 153 5.89 -6.94 -10.65
N VAL A 154 5.45 -5.71 -10.90
CA VAL A 154 4.43 -5.01 -10.12
C VAL A 154 3.20 -4.70 -10.98
N PRO A 155 2.00 -4.62 -10.38
CA PRO A 155 0.76 -4.43 -11.16
C PRO A 155 0.49 -2.98 -11.56
N MET A 156 1.32 -2.01 -11.16
CA MET A 156 1.02 -0.59 -11.23
C MET A 156 2.13 0.22 -11.90
N ILE A 157 1.75 1.37 -12.51
CA ILE A 157 2.66 2.34 -13.13
C ILE A 157 2.32 3.74 -12.61
N GLY A 158 3.31 4.46 -12.10
CA GLY A 158 3.20 5.89 -11.76
C GLY A 158 2.20 6.22 -10.66
N GLY A 159 1.76 5.24 -9.90
CA GLY A 159 0.81 5.37 -8.79
C GLY A 159 0.13 4.05 -8.48
N GLY A 160 -0.61 3.99 -7.36
CA GLY A 160 -1.30 2.78 -6.95
C GLY A 160 -0.56 1.97 -5.89
N THR A 161 0.23 2.63 -5.07
CA THR A 161 1.02 2.09 -3.96
C THR A 161 0.28 1.02 -3.15
N ALA A 162 -0.99 1.26 -2.79
CA ALA A 162 -1.84 0.33 -2.04
C ALA A 162 -2.12 -1.00 -2.77
N ASN A 163 -2.04 -1.03 -4.09
CA ASN A 163 -2.24 -2.24 -4.88
C ASN A 163 -1.01 -3.16 -4.81
N VAL A 164 0.19 -2.57 -4.75
CA VAL A 164 1.43 -3.34 -4.53
C VAL A 164 1.54 -3.80 -3.07
N GLU A 165 1.15 -2.95 -2.11
CA GLU A 165 1.00 -3.37 -0.71
C GLU A 165 0.10 -4.60 -0.61
N PHE A 166 -1.06 -4.58 -1.30
CA PHE A 166 -2.01 -5.68 -1.32
C PHE A 166 -1.34 -6.98 -1.80
N GLU A 167 -0.67 -6.97 -2.94
CA GLU A 167 -0.02 -8.17 -3.47
C GLU A 167 1.06 -8.71 -2.53
N VAL A 168 1.91 -7.84 -1.97
CA VAL A 168 2.99 -8.26 -1.07
C VAL A 168 2.45 -8.78 0.27
N ILE A 169 1.42 -8.14 0.83
CA ILE A 169 0.86 -8.53 2.13
C ILE A 169 0.03 -9.82 2.03
N THR A 170 -0.73 -9.99 0.95
CA THR A 170 -1.67 -11.12 0.82
C THR A 170 -1.11 -12.30 0.02
N GLY A 171 -0.17 -12.04 -0.89
CA GLY A 171 0.23 -13.03 -1.90
C GLY A 171 -0.79 -13.19 -3.03
N MET A 172 -1.82 -12.37 -3.14
CA MET A 172 -2.85 -12.42 -4.18
C MET A 172 -2.45 -11.61 -5.39
N ASN A 173 -2.79 -12.10 -6.58
CA ASN A 173 -2.53 -11.45 -7.85
C ASN A 173 -3.62 -10.41 -8.18
N LEU A 174 -3.29 -9.14 -8.19
CA LEU A 174 -4.24 -8.06 -8.48
C LEU A 174 -4.94 -8.19 -9.84
N SER A 175 -4.30 -8.84 -10.82
CA SER A 175 -4.90 -8.99 -12.15
C SER A 175 -6.25 -9.73 -12.14
N ASP A 176 -6.48 -10.58 -11.15
CA ASP A 176 -7.72 -11.34 -10.99
C ASP A 176 -8.89 -10.48 -10.48
N PHE A 177 -8.59 -9.31 -9.89
CA PHE A 177 -9.61 -8.38 -9.36
C PHE A 177 -10.25 -7.49 -10.43
N GLY A 178 -9.91 -7.69 -11.69
CA GLY A 178 -10.43 -6.93 -12.82
C GLY A 178 -9.76 -5.56 -13.00
N THR A 179 -10.12 -4.92 -14.11
CA THR A 179 -9.49 -3.66 -14.53
C THR A 179 -9.81 -2.53 -13.57
N GLY A 180 -8.76 -1.91 -13.00
CA GLY A 180 -8.91 -0.81 -12.06
C GLY A 180 -9.40 -1.26 -10.68
N GLY A 181 -9.19 -2.54 -10.33
CA GLY A 181 -9.43 -3.07 -9.01
C GLY A 181 -8.57 -2.37 -7.95
N TYR A 182 -9.20 -1.95 -6.85
CA TYR A 182 -8.54 -1.41 -5.66
C TYR A 182 -9.10 -2.14 -4.44
N PRO A 183 -8.51 -3.29 -4.04
CA PRO A 183 -9.00 -4.09 -2.92
C PRO A 183 -9.17 -3.28 -1.64
N TYR A 184 -8.28 -2.33 -1.34
CA TYR A 184 -8.37 -1.42 -0.19
C TYR A 184 -9.64 -0.57 -0.21
N SER A 185 -10.12 -0.16 -1.37
CA SER A 185 -11.32 0.67 -1.51
C SER A 185 -12.60 -0.16 -1.71
N THR A 186 -12.49 -1.47 -1.83
CA THR A 186 -13.60 -2.38 -2.16
C THR A 186 -13.72 -3.50 -1.14
N ILE A 187 -13.23 -4.71 -1.46
CA ILE A 187 -13.47 -5.93 -0.70
C ILE A 187 -12.90 -5.89 0.72
N LEU A 188 -11.72 -5.30 0.91
CA LEU A 188 -11.06 -5.22 2.23
C LEU A 188 -11.71 -4.21 3.19
N LYS A 189 -12.80 -3.54 2.79
CA LYS A 189 -13.62 -2.77 3.74
C LYS A 189 -14.54 -3.66 4.57
N SER A 190 -14.84 -4.85 4.09
CA SER A 190 -15.80 -5.76 4.72
C SER A 190 -15.29 -7.18 4.94
N GLU A 191 -14.36 -7.63 4.11
CA GLU A 191 -13.83 -8.98 4.17
C GLU A 191 -12.38 -9.00 4.65
N THR A 192 -12.01 -10.01 5.40
CA THR A 192 -10.64 -10.36 5.76
C THR A 192 -10.18 -11.54 4.93
N CYS A 193 -8.88 -11.70 4.75
CA CYS A 193 -8.29 -12.83 4.06
C CYS A 193 -6.98 -13.23 4.73
N GLU A 194 -6.39 -14.33 4.28
CA GLU A 194 -5.03 -14.71 4.65
C GLU A 194 -4.03 -13.62 4.27
N THR A 195 -3.07 -13.35 5.14
CA THR A 195 -2.00 -12.38 4.94
C THR A 195 -0.76 -12.81 5.72
N ILE A 196 0.42 -12.31 5.33
CA ILE A 196 1.64 -12.51 6.12
C ILE A 196 1.47 -12.09 7.59
N ALA A 197 0.67 -11.06 7.86
CA ALA A 197 0.46 -10.60 9.24
C ALA A 197 -0.29 -11.64 10.06
N TYR A 198 -1.37 -12.24 9.55
CA TYR A 198 -2.06 -13.32 10.24
C TYR A 198 -1.20 -14.57 10.38
N ASP A 199 -0.45 -14.94 9.33
CA ASP A 199 0.39 -16.13 9.34
C ASP A 199 1.50 -16.04 10.39
N LEU A 200 2.22 -14.92 10.43
CA LEU A 200 3.27 -14.73 11.42
C LEU A 200 2.71 -14.51 12.84
N ARG A 201 1.55 -13.86 12.99
CA ARG A 201 0.87 -13.78 14.30
C ARG A 201 0.50 -15.16 14.85
N ASN A 202 0.07 -16.09 14.01
CA ASN A 202 -0.17 -17.48 14.41
C ASN A 202 1.12 -18.19 14.90
N MET A 203 2.29 -17.66 14.52
CA MET A 203 3.61 -18.11 14.97
C MET A 203 4.15 -17.30 16.18
N GLY A 204 3.36 -16.38 16.74
CA GLY A 204 3.72 -15.56 17.91
C GLY A 204 4.43 -14.26 17.59
N TYR A 205 4.36 -13.76 16.33
CA TYR A 205 4.85 -12.42 15.99
C TYR A 205 3.83 -11.34 16.34
N THR A 206 4.32 -10.13 16.59
CA THR A 206 3.51 -8.91 16.57
C THR A 206 3.63 -8.23 15.22
N ALA A 207 2.53 -7.80 14.61
CA ALA A 207 2.52 -7.23 13.27
C ALA A 207 2.31 -5.70 13.32
N HIS A 208 3.25 -4.95 12.77
CA HIS A 208 3.30 -3.50 12.76
C HIS A 208 3.24 -2.94 11.34
N ALA A 209 2.30 -2.03 11.07
CA ALA A 209 2.29 -1.23 9.85
C ALA A 209 2.85 0.18 10.14
N ILE A 210 3.62 0.74 9.21
CA ILE A 210 4.21 2.08 9.31
C ILE A 210 4.05 2.80 7.97
N HIS A 211 3.60 4.06 7.98
CA HIS A 211 3.56 4.88 6.78
C HIS A 211 3.73 6.36 7.12
N ASN A 212 4.74 7.01 6.55
CA ASN A 212 5.01 8.42 6.81
C ASN A 212 4.08 9.39 6.05
N HIS A 213 2.82 8.97 5.88
CA HIS A 213 1.71 9.78 5.39
C HIS A 213 0.48 9.60 6.29
N ILE A 214 -0.59 10.36 6.00
CA ILE A 214 -1.81 10.38 6.83
C ILE A 214 -2.52 9.03 6.85
N ALA A 215 -3.04 8.66 8.01
CA ALA A 215 -3.67 7.35 8.23
C ALA A 215 -4.87 7.06 7.32
N THR A 216 -5.61 8.10 6.94
CA THR A 216 -6.84 7.98 6.14
C THR A 216 -6.58 7.84 4.63
N PHE A 217 -5.35 8.03 4.17
CA PHE A 217 -5.01 7.84 2.76
C PHE A 217 -5.12 6.35 2.39
N TYR A 218 -5.89 6.01 1.36
CA TYR A 218 -6.34 4.65 1.04
C TYR A 218 -7.10 3.95 2.19
N GLU A 219 -7.59 4.70 3.18
CA GLU A 219 -8.29 4.17 4.37
C GLU A 219 -7.45 3.14 5.15
N ARG A 220 -6.10 3.26 5.14
CA ARG A 220 -5.17 2.33 5.80
C ARG A 220 -5.47 2.13 7.28
N ASN A 221 -5.97 3.16 7.97
CA ASN A 221 -6.42 3.07 9.37
C ASN A 221 -7.55 2.04 9.61
N GLN A 222 -8.24 1.62 8.56
CA GLN A 222 -9.27 0.57 8.63
C GLN A 222 -8.78 -0.72 7.98
N VAL A 223 -8.15 -0.60 6.81
CA VAL A 223 -7.73 -1.75 6.00
C VAL A 223 -6.63 -2.55 6.68
N TYR A 224 -5.65 -1.93 7.32
CA TYR A 224 -4.61 -2.67 8.03
C TYR A 224 -5.15 -3.51 9.21
N ALA A 225 -6.24 -3.06 9.84
CA ALA A 225 -6.93 -3.87 10.83
C ALA A 225 -7.60 -5.13 10.22
N MET A 226 -8.05 -5.03 8.96
CA MET A 226 -8.60 -6.17 8.21
C MET A 226 -7.50 -7.10 7.69
N LEU A 227 -6.30 -6.57 7.45
CA LEU A 227 -5.11 -7.32 7.02
C LEU A 227 -4.32 -7.95 8.17
N GLY A 228 -4.74 -7.78 9.43
CA GLY A 228 -4.17 -8.48 10.56
C GLY A 228 -3.07 -7.75 11.34
N PHE A 229 -2.82 -6.46 11.09
CA PHE A 229 -1.83 -5.69 11.81
C PHE A 229 -2.30 -5.32 13.23
N ASP A 230 -1.42 -5.45 14.21
CA ASP A 230 -1.67 -5.11 15.61
C ASP A 230 -1.52 -3.62 15.87
N THR A 231 -0.60 -2.96 15.15
CA THR A 231 -0.39 -1.50 15.27
C THR A 231 -0.24 -0.85 13.89
N PHE A 232 -0.60 0.45 13.84
CA PHE A 232 -0.32 1.29 12.68
C PHE A 232 0.26 2.64 13.12
N THR A 233 1.52 2.91 12.77
CA THR A 233 2.19 4.19 12.98
C THR A 233 2.11 5.03 11.71
N SER A 234 1.16 5.95 11.65
CA SER A 234 1.01 6.93 10.56
C SER A 234 1.70 8.25 10.90
N LEU A 235 1.73 9.18 9.93
CA LEU A 235 2.34 10.50 10.10
C LEU A 235 1.87 11.24 11.36
N GLU A 236 0.60 11.07 11.72
CA GLU A 236 0.01 11.69 12.91
C GLU A 236 0.67 11.22 14.22
N TYR A 237 1.32 10.06 14.20
CA TYR A 237 2.02 9.48 15.34
C TYR A 237 3.54 9.61 15.25
N MET A 238 4.07 10.33 14.23
CA MET A 238 5.50 10.55 14.06
C MET A 238 5.93 11.88 14.65
N THR A 239 7.04 11.87 15.36
CA THR A 239 7.68 13.06 15.93
C THR A 239 8.86 13.49 15.06
N ASN A 240 9.21 14.79 15.10
CA ASN A 240 10.45 15.32 14.53
C ASN A 240 10.67 15.07 13.03
N TYR A 241 9.61 14.80 12.26
CA TYR A 241 9.72 14.66 10.82
C TYR A 241 9.90 16.02 10.12
N THR A 242 10.51 15.98 8.95
CA THR A 242 10.62 17.11 8.03
C THR A 242 9.98 16.76 6.70
N THR A 243 9.71 17.76 5.87
CA THR A 243 9.15 17.57 4.55
C THR A 243 10.09 18.04 3.46
N ASN A 244 9.94 17.48 2.26
CA ASN A 244 10.61 18.01 1.07
C ASN A 244 9.88 19.26 0.53
N SER A 245 10.36 19.82 -0.58
CA SER A 245 9.79 21.04 -1.18
C SER A 245 8.37 20.86 -1.74
N LEU A 246 7.92 19.62 -1.96
CA LEU A 246 6.55 19.29 -2.38
C LEU A 246 5.62 19.01 -1.20
N GLY A 247 6.15 19.03 0.03
CA GLY A 247 5.39 18.79 1.25
C GLY A 247 5.31 17.32 1.68
N TRP A 248 5.95 16.39 0.95
CA TRP A 248 6.03 15.00 1.36
C TRP A 248 6.97 14.81 2.54
N CYS A 249 6.58 13.97 3.48
CA CYS A 249 7.42 13.62 4.62
C CYS A 249 8.69 12.90 4.15
N ARG A 250 9.85 13.31 4.69
CA ARG A 250 11.12 12.65 4.37
C ARG A 250 11.19 11.27 5.01
N ASP A 251 11.70 10.29 4.24
CA ASP A 251 11.71 8.87 4.64
C ASP A 251 12.63 8.58 5.83
N LYS A 252 13.58 9.46 6.11
CA LYS A 252 14.48 9.38 7.26
C LYS A 252 13.76 9.14 8.61
N VAL A 253 12.52 9.60 8.78
CA VAL A 253 11.72 9.38 9.99
C VAL A 253 11.42 7.91 10.22
N LEU A 254 11.38 7.11 9.15
CA LEU A 254 11.03 5.69 9.21
C LEU A 254 12.05 4.87 9.99
N THR A 255 13.35 5.22 9.98
CA THR A 255 14.37 4.52 10.79
C THR A 255 13.97 4.44 12.26
N GLY A 256 13.59 5.58 12.85
CA GLY A 256 13.14 5.62 14.25
C GLY A 256 11.86 4.82 14.47
N CYS A 257 10.89 4.94 13.56
CA CYS A 257 9.61 4.23 13.68
C CYS A 257 9.78 2.70 13.56
N ILE A 258 10.64 2.22 12.66
CA ILE A 258 10.96 0.78 12.51
C ILE A 258 11.64 0.26 13.77
N LEU A 259 12.63 0.96 14.32
CA LEU A 259 13.31 0.57 15.56
C LEU A 259 12.36 0.61 16.76
N ASP A 260 11.44 1.57 16.82
CA ASP A 260 10.44 1.65 17.89
C ASP A 260 9.46 0.46 17.82
N ALA A 261 9.08 0.02 16.61
CA ALA A 261 8.26 -1.16 16.41
C ALA A 261 8.99 -2.43 16.88
N LEU A 262 10.23 -2.65 16.40
CA LEU A 262 11.08 -3.79 16.79
C LEU A 262 11.43 -3.85 18.30
N ARG A 263 11.24 -2.76 19.04
CA ARG A 263 11.50 -2.67 20.51
C ARG A 263 10.23 -2.59 21.33
N SER A 264 9.06 -2.69 20.68
CA SER A 264 7.80 -2.43 21.36
C SER A 264 7.31 -3.60 22.23
N GLY A 265 7.85 -4.80 22.06
CA GLY A 265 7.51 -6.03 22.78
C GLY A 265 8.74 -6.90 23.05
N GLU A 266 8.47 -8.09 23.61
CA GLU A 266 9.47 -9.16 23.81
C GLU A 266 9.37 -10.26 22.74
N GLU A 267 8.32 -10.24 21.95
CA GLU A 267 8.05 -11.17 20.86
C GLU A 267 8.80 -10.73 19.58
N ARG A 268 8.83 -11.60 18.58
CA ARG A 268 9.34 -11.23 17.24
C ARG A 268 8.36 -10.34 16.53
N ASP A 269 8.88 -9.56 15.59
CA ASP A 269 8.09 -8.57 14.90
C ASP A 269 8.07 -8.78 13.38
N LEU A 270 6.89 -8.57 12.82
CA LEU A 270 6.70 -8.23 11.42
C LEU A 270 6.50 -6.71 11.33
N VAL A 271 7.35 -6.03 10.61
CA VAL A 271 7.19 -4.60 10.31
C VAL A 271 6.96 -4.42 8.81
N PHE A 272 5.85 -3.82 8.44
CA PHE A 272 5.54 -3.43 7.06
C PHE A 272 5.56 -1.91 6.96
N ALA A 273 6.65 -1.36 6.39
CA ALA A 273 6.87 0.07 6.29
C ALA A 273 6.71 0.55 4.83
N VAL A 274 5.98 1.64 4.64
CA VAL A 274 5.74 2.25 3.33
C VAL A 274 6.26 3.68 3.35
N SER A 275 7.13 4.04 2.41
CA SER A 275 7.68 5.39 2.26
C SER A 275 6.76 6.30 1.43
N VAL A 276 7.05 7.62 1.39
CA VAL A 276 6.27 8.57 0.60
C VAL A 276 7.12 9.67 -0.06
N GLN A 277 8.38 9.82 0.29
CA GLN A 277 9.20 10.95 -0.15
C GLN A 277 9.33 11.04 -1.67
N GLY A 278 9.41 9.90 -2.35
CA GLY A 278 9.53 9.78 -3.80
C GLY A 278 8.27 10.15 -4.60
N HIS A 279 7.14 10.44 -3.93
CA HIS A 279 5.85 10.64 -4.58
C HIS A 279 5.82 11.85 -5.53
N GLY A 280 5.28 11.66 -6.75
CA GLY A 280 5.02 12.73 -7.74
C GLY A 280 3.94 13.73 -7.23
N LYS A 281 3.59 14.78 -7.98
CA LYS A 281 4.15 15.19 -9.27
C LYS A 281 5.43 16.03 -9.07
N TYR A 282 6.43 15.74 -9.87
CA TYR A 282 7.70 16.45 -9.80
C TYR A 282 7.62 17.83 -10.47
N SER A 283 8.51 18.78 -10.07
CA SER A 283 8.50 20.13 -10.63
C SER A 283 9.13 20.17 -12.03
N SER A 284 8.36 20.57 -13.02
CA SER A 284 8.85 20.82 -14.38
C SER A 284 9.60 22.15 -14.52
N ASN A 285 9.55 23.00 -13.48
CA ASN A 285 10.27 24.27 -13.47
C ASN A 285 11.73 24.08 -13.03
N PRO A 286 12.68 24.86 -13.58
CA PRO A 286 14.05 24.82 -13.12
C PRO A 286 14.14 25.18 -11.63
N PRO A 287 15.04 24.55 -10.87
CA PRO A 287 15.23 24.85 -9.46
C PRO A 287 15.84 26.24 -9.29
N GLN A 288 15.56 26.89 -8.16
CA GLN A 288 16.21 28.17 -7.81
C GLN A 288 17.71 28.02 -7.56
N THR A 289 18.11 26.87 -7.06
CA THR A 289 19.52 26.48 -6.87
C THR A 289 19.73 25.17 -7.61
N PRO A 290 20.79 25.04 -8.42
CA PRO A 290 21.07 23.78 -9.11
C PRO A 290 21.10 22.59 -8.15
N TYR A 291 20.54 21.46 -8.59
CA TYR A 291 20.62 20.23 -7.83
C TYR A 291 22.06 19.70 -7.77
N PRO A 292 22.46 19.02 -6.67
CA PRO A 292 23.75 18.35 -6.59
C PRO A 292 23.96 17.34 -7.71
N ILE A 293 22.98 16.46 -7.93
CA ILE A 293 23.01 15.45 -8.97
C ILE A 293 22.25 15.97 -10.18
N THR A 294 22.92 15.99 -11.33
CA THR A 294 22.38 16.44 -12.61
C THR A 294 22.36 15.31 -13.64
N SER A 295 21.71 15.53 -14.76
CA SER A 295 21.55 14.53 -15.81
C SER A 295 21.92 15.05 -17.19
N THR A 296 22.29 14.13 -18.09
CA THR A 296 22.43 14.34 -19.53
C THR A 296 21.57 13.34 -20.30
N GLY A 297 21.23 13.67 -21.55
CA GLY A 297 20.37 12.84 -22.40
C GLY A 297 18.91 13.33 -22.47
N LEU A 298 18.57 14.41 -21.74
CA LEU A 298 17.23 15.02 -21.72
C LEU A 298 17.22 16.47 -22.18
N GLU A 299 18.24 16.93 -22.91
CA GLU A 299 18.42 18.32 -23.33
C GLU A 299 17.30 18.81 -24.25
N ASP A 300 16.72 17.90 -25.06
CA ASP A 300 15.62 18.21 -25.96
C ASP A 300 14.26 18.36 -25.26
N ASN A 301 14.16 17.94 -23.99
CA ASN A 301 12.95 18.06 -23.16
C ASN A 301 13.29 18.67 -21.77
N PRO A 302 13.43 20.00 -21.68
CA PRO A 302 13.79 20.67 -20.42
C PRO A 302 12.80 20.44 -19.26
N SER A 303 11.52 20.21 -19.57
CA SER A 303 10.50 19.91 -18.57
C SER A 303 10.80 18.57 -17.91
N LEU A 304 10.96 17.52 -18.71
CA LEU A 304 11.30 16.17 -18.21
C LEU A 304 12.65 16.16 -17.50
N LYS A 305 13.64 16.93 -18.00
CA LYS A 305 14.94 17.07 -17.34
C LYS A 305 14.80 17.62 -15.92
N ASN A 306 14.02 18.69 -15.74
CA ASN A 306 13.80 19.29 -14.42
C ASN A 306 13.05 18.33 -13.48
N GLU A 307 12.03 17.64 -13.97
CA GLU A 307 11.28 16.63 -13.22
C GLU A 307 12.18 15.48 -12.79
N PHE A 308 13.00 14.98 -13.71
CA PHE A 308 13.93 13.89 -13.47
C PHE A 308 15.05 14.29 -12.48
N GLU A 309 15.67 15.47 -12.67
CA GLU A 309 16.69 15.94 -11.75
C GLU A 309 16.14 16.20 -10.33
N TYR A 310 14.89 16.70 -10.21
CA TYR A 310 14.22 16.74 -8.91
C TYR A 310 14.09 15.34 -8.32
N TYR A 311 13.58 14.39 -9.09
CA TYR A 311 13.32 13.02 -8.66
C TYR A 311 14.59 12.31 -8.19
N ILE A 312 15.69 12.34 -8.96
CA ILE A 312 16.92 11.63 -8.58
C ILE A 312 17.59 12.21 -7.33
N ASN A 313 17.38 13.49 -7.02
CA ASN A 313 17.86 14.06 -5.77
C ASN A 313 16.98 13.71 -4.57
N GLN A 314 15.67 13.50 -4.76
CA GLN A 314 14.82 12.90 -3.72
C GLN A 314 15.16 11.43 -3.52
N LEU A 315 15.42 10.71 -4.59
CA LEU A 315 15.86 9.32 -4.55
C LEU A 315 17.20 9.16 -3.81
N HIS A 316 18.14 10.09 -4.00
CA HIS A 316 19.41 10.11 -3.27
C HIS A 316 19.21 10.28 -1.76
N GLU A 317 18.31 11.16 -1.33
CA GLU A 317 17.96 11.28 0.10
C GLU A 317 17.30 10.00 0.64
N THR A 318 16.51 9.29 -0.16
CA THR A 318 15.94 7.98 0.20
C THR A 318 17.05 6.92 0.32
N ASP A 319 18.06 6.96 -0.54
CA ASP A 319 19.21 6.04 -0.46
C ASP A 319 20.12 6.34 0.76
N GLU A 320 20.29 7.62 1.13
CA GLU A 320 20.93 7.99 2.41
C GLU A 320 20.16 7.43 3.61
N PHE A 321 18.83 7.54 3.60
CA PHE A 321 17.97 6.92 4.63
C PHE A 321 18.17 5.40 4.68
N LEU A 322 18.28 4.71 3.55
CA LEU A 322 18.58 3.27 3.52
C LEU A 322 19.91 2.97 4.23
N GLY A 323 20.94 3.79 3.98
CA GLY A 323 22.23 3.66 4.67
C GLY A 323 22.09 3.78 6.19
N GLU A 324 21.38 4.80 6.67
CA GLU A 324 21.12 5.01 8.10
C GLU A 324 20.32 3.86 8.72
N LEU A 325 19.31 3.34 8.01
CA LEU A 325 18.51 2.21 8.46
C LEU A 325 19.36 0.94 8.59
N LEU A 326 20.16 0.62 7.57
CA LEU A 326 21.07 -0.54 7.59
C LEU A 326 22.06 -0.48 8.76
N ASP A 327 22.64 0.69 9.01
CA ASP A 327 23.58 0.87 10.12
C ASP A 327 22.89 0.63 11.47
N ALA A 328 21.67 1.15 11.63
CA ALA A 328 20.88 0.96 12.83
C ALA A 328 20.46 -0.51 13.04
N LEU A 329 20.10 -1.22 11.95
CA LEU A 329 19.72 -2.63 12.02
C LEU A 329 20.93 -3.57 12.23
N ARG A 330 22.13 -3.20 11.78
CA ARG A 330 23.37 -3.95 12.11
C ARG A 330 23.67 -3.94 13.59
N GLU A 331 23.31 -2.87 14.29
CA GLU A 331 23.49 -2.76 15.73
C GLU A 331 22.33 -3.38 16.54
N TYR A 332 21.26 -3.79 15.85
CA TYR A 332 20.11 -4.42 16.52
C TYR A 332 20.47 -5.83 17.00
N PRO A 333 20.17 -6.20 18.26
CA PRO A 333 20.74 -7.41 18.89
C PRO A 333 20.14 -8.73 18.39
N GLU A 334 19.00 -8.67 17.70
CA GLU A 334 18.30 -9.85 17.20
C GLU A 334 18.45 -9.98 15.67
N PRO A 335 18.29 -11.19 15.12
CA PRO A 335 18.26 -11.36 13.68
C PRO A 335 17.13 -10.55 13.03
N VAL A 336 17.45 -9.83 11.97
CA VAL A 336 16.50 -9.04 11.16
C VAL A 336 16.71 -9.35 9.68
N VAL A 337 15.61 -9.62 9.00
CA VAL A 337 15.52 -9.67 7.54
C VAL A 337 14.89 -8.38 7.06
N LEU A 338 15.57 -7.63 6.22
CA LEU A 338 15.06 -6.43 5.58
C LEU A 338 14.84 -6.70 4.09
N VAL A 339 13.58 -6.63 3.67
CA VAL A 339 13.17 -6.73 2.26
C VAL A 339 12.85 -5.33 1.75
N ILE A 340 13.68 -4.82 0.85
CA ILE A 340 13.53 -3.48 0.26
C ILE A 340 13.03 -3.64 -1.16
N TYR A 341 12.00 -2.91 -1.59
CA TYR A 341 11.49 -2.97 -2.95
C TYR A 341 10.77 -1.69 -3.36
N GLY A 342 10.82 -1.38 -4.68
CA GLY A 342 10.03 -0.31 -5.26
C GLY A 342 8.59 -0.74 -5.52
N ASP A 343 7.62 0.13 -5.27
CA ASP A 343 6.20 -0.18 -5.52
C ASP A 343 5.81 -0.04 -6.99
N HIS A 344 6.26 0.99 -7.65
CA HIS A 344 6.05 1.24 -9.09
C HIS A 344 7.08 2.25 -9.61
N LEU A 345 7.17 2.38 -10.92
CA LEU A 345 8.01 3.38 -11.54
C LEU A 345 7.48 4.80 -11.28
N PRO A 346 8.36 5.82 -11.24
CA PRO A 346 7.97 7.21 -11.11
C PRO A 346 7.09 7.66 -12.28
N ALA A 347 6.14 8.57 -12.01
CA ALA A 347 5.28 9.17 -13.04
C ALA A 347 6.06 10.19 -13.90
N LEU A 348 7.09 9.72 -14.59
CA LEU A 348 7.93 10.46 -15.54
C LEU A 348 7.62 9.99 -16.96
N ALA A 349 7.86 10.84 -17.96
CA ALA A 349 7.55 10.56 -19.35
C ALA A 349 8.64 9.68 -20.02
N PHE A 350 8.91 8.51 -19.43
CA PHE A 350 9.66 7.42 -20.04
C PHE A 350 8.70 6.33 -20.51
N ASP A 351 9.15 5.49 -21.43
CA ASP A 351 8.42 4.32 -21.89
C ASP A 351 9.26 3.02 -21.74
N ALA A 352 8.70 1.90 -22.15
CA ALA A 352 9.36 0.61 -21.99
C ALA A 352 10.68 0.49 -22.78
N ASP A 353 10.81 1.21 -23.90
CA ASP A 353 12.02 1.19 -24.73
C ASP A 353 13.17 1.99 -24.07
N ASP A 354 12.85 2.90 -23.17
CA ASP A 354 13.84 3.62 -22.38
C ASP A 354 14.45 2.76 -21.24
N LEU A 355 13.82 1.64 -20.89
CA LEU A 355 14.17 0.85 -19.72
C LEU A 355 14.93 -0.43 -20.08
N ARG A 356 15.94 -0.79 -19.29
CA ARG A 356 16.68 -2.07 -19.44
C ARG A 356 15.77 -3.29 -19.28
N ALA A 357 14.75 -3.21 -18.42
CA ALA A 357 13.78 -4.27 -18.21
C ALA A 357 12.82 -4.47 -19.41
N GLY A 358 12.75 -3.51 -20.33
CA GLY A 358 11.83 -3.55 -21.48
C GLY A 358 10.35 -3.52 -21.10
N THR A 359 10.02 -3.12 -19.87
CA THR A 359 8.64 -3.02 -19.36
C THR A 359 8.53 -1.90 -18.32
N MET A 360 7.36 -1.28 -18.28
CA MET A 360 6.99 -0.29 -17.25
C MET A 360 6.46 -0.94 -15.96
N LEU A 361 6.22 -2.24 -15.96
CA LEU A 361 5.63 -3.00 -14.85
C LEU A 361 6.70 -3.81 -14.10
N ALA A 362 7.89 -3.24 -13.92
CA ALA A 362 8.95 -3.87 -13.13
C ALA A 362 9.73 -2.81 -12.35
N THR A 363 9.97 -3.12 -11.08
CA THR A 363 10.90 -2.43 -10.18
C THR A 363 12.02 -3.40 -9.80
N GLU A 364 12.72 -3.15 -8.72
CA GLU A 364 13.76 -4.03 -8.19
C GLU A 364 13.53 -4.28 -6.70
N TYR A 365 14.05 -5.38 -6.19
CA TYR A 365 14.05 -5.69 -4.77
C TYR A 365 15.42 -6.16 -4.29
N VAL A 366 15.64 -6.08 -2.98
CA VAL A 366 16.80 -6.63 -2.27
C VAL A 366 16.33 -7.31 -0.98
N ILE A 367 16.90 -8.47 -0.65
CA ILE A 367 16.74 -9.14 0.66
C ILE A 367 18.09 -9.11 1.38
N TRP A 368 18.15 -8.36 2.46
CA TRP A 368 19.31 -8.17 3.31
C TRP A 368 19.07 -8.75 4.71
N THR A 369 20.13 -9.20 5.39
CA THR A 369 20.09 -9.65 6.79
C THR A 369 21.22 -9.01 7.59
N ASN A 370 20.99 -8.78 8.89
CA ASN A 370 22.01 -8.20 9.76
C ASN A 370 23.04 -9.24 10.28
N ASP A 371 22.82 -10.52 10.02
CA ASP A 371 23.67 -11.62 10.51
C ASP A 371 24.32 -12.43 9.37
N ASP A 372 24.22 -11.97 8.13
CA ASP A 372 24.73 -12.63 6.92
C ASP A 372 24.30 -14.11 6.78
N SER A 373 23.16 -14.48 7.37
CA SER A 373 22.67 -15.86 7.46
C SER A 373 22.19 -16.43 6.13
N LEU A 374 21.82 -15.57 5.16
CA LEU A 374 21.28 -16.00 3.88
C LEU A 374 22.30 -15.94 2.75
N PRO A 375 22.49 -17.03 2.00
CA PRO A 375 23.26 -16.99 0.76
C PRO A 375 22.57 -16.11 -0.28
N LYS A 376 23.34 -15.44 -1.13
CA LYS A 376 22.81 -14.68 -2.26
C LYS A 376 22.13 -15.60 -3.27
N VAL A 377 20.87 -15.28 -3.62
CA VAL A 377 20.09 -15.95 -4.67
C VAL A 377 19.36 -14.88 -5.47
N ASP A 378 19.78 -14.67 -6.71
CA ASP A 378 19.15 -13.69 -7.60
C ASP A 378 18.06 -14.37 -8.42
N GLN A 379 16.86 -13.79 -8.42
CA GLN A 379 15.73 -14.27 -9.22
C GLN A 379 14.71 -13.16 -9.44
N ASP A 380 14.03 -13.19 -10.58
CA ASP A 380 12.93 -12.29 -10.83
C ASP A 380 11.65 -12.83 -10.17
N LEU A 381 10.85 -11.94 -9.57
CA LEU A 381 9.63 -12.28 -8.85
C LEU A 381 8.48 -11.38 -9.28
N HIS A 382 7.26 -11.84 -9.07
CA HIS A 382 6.09 -10.97 -9.00
C HIS A 382 5.90 -10.48 -7.55
N SER A 383 5.32 -9.30 -7.35
CA SER A 383 5.07 -8.72 -6.02
C SER A 383 4.26 -9.66 -5.12
N TYR A 384 3.30 -10.40 -5.64
CA TYR A 384 2.53 -11.40 -4.89
C TYR A 384 3.34 -12.66 -4.49
N GLN A 385 4.56 -12.84 -5.02
CA GLN A 385 5.46 -13.95 -4.66
C GLN A 385 6.53 -13.56 -3.62
N LEU A 386 6.80 -12.25 -3.47
CA LEU A 386 7.94 -11.74 -2.71
C LEU A 386 7.96 -12.24 -1.26
N THR A 387 6.83 -12.16 -0.59
CA THR A 387 6.67 -12.60 0.79
C THR A 387 6.88 -14.11 0.93
N ALA A 388 6.21 -14.91 0.11
CA ALA A 388 6.32 -16.36 0.15
C ALA A 388 7.76 -16.83 -0.12
N CYS A 389 8.45 -16.24 -1.11
CA CYS A 389 9.85 -16.53 -1.41
C CYS A 389 10.80 -16.10 -0.28
N THR A 390 10.51 -15.01 0.41
CA THR A 390 11.28 -14.58 1.59
C THR A 390 11.13 -15.58 2.74
N LEU A 391 9.90 -15.97 3.06
CA LEU A 391 9.60 -16.94 4.13
C LEU A 391 10.18 -18.33 3.84
N GLU A 392 10.17 -18.77 2.58
CA GLU A 392 10.75 -20.05 2.14
C GLU A 392 12.22 -20.18 2.55
N ARG A 393 12.98 -19.08 2.52
CA ARG A 393 14.40 -19.07 2.88
C ARG A 393 14.66 -19.38 4.35
N TYR A 394 13.64 -19.25 5.19
CA TYR A 394 13.68 -19.60 6.62
C TYR A 394 12.87 -20.87 6.93
N GLY A 395 12.43 -21.60 5.89
CA GLY A 395 11.61 -22.80 6.04
C GLY A 395 10.22 -22.52 6.60
N ILE A 396 9.74 -21.28 6.50
CA ILE A 396 8.41 -20.87 6.95
C ILE A 396 7.46 -21.01 5.77
N SER A 397 6.44 -21.87 5.90
CA SER A 397 5.36 -21.98 4.94
C SER A 397 4.12 -21.15 5.35
N GLY A 398 3.93 -20.91 6.64
CA GLY A 398 2.93 -19.98 7.17
C GLY A 398 1.48 -20.40 6.93
N GLY A 399 0.90 -19.97 5.83
CA GLY A 399 -0.48 -20.20 5.43
C GLY A 399 -0.63 -21.00 4.14
N VAL A 400 -1.83 -20.99 3.58
CA VAL A 400 -2.15 -21.66 2.30
C VAL A 400 -1.48 -20.96 1.13
N LEU A 401 -1.59 -19.63 1.04
CA LEU A 401 -1.01 -18.85 -0.07
C LEU A 401 0.52 -18.90 -0.10
N PRO A 402 1.25 -18.65 1.00
CA PRO A 402 2.70 -18.82 1.00
C PRO A 402 3.13 -20.24 0.61
N SER A 403 2.46 -21.27 1.13
CA SER A 403 2.74 -22.67 0.78
C SER A 403 2.48 -22.95 -0.71
N TYR A 404 1.39 -22.42 -1.25
CA TYR A 404 1.03 -22.57 -2.66
C TYR A 404 2.10 -21.93 -3.58
N HIS A 405 2.50 -20.71 -3.29
CA HIS A 405 3.58 -20.05 -4.03
C HIS A 405 4.90 -20.85 -3.96
N GLN A 406 5.27 -21.34 -2.78
CA GLN A 406 6.52 -22.07 -2.59
C GLN A 406 6.54 -23.38 -3.38
N ARG A 407 5.43 -24.09 -3.47
CA ARG A 407 5.38 -25.43 -4.06
C ARG A 407 4.91 -25.46 -5.51
N CYS A 408 3.97 -24.60 -5.87
CA CYS A 408 3.27 -24.67 -7.15
C CYS A 408 3.69 -23.61 -8.17
N ARG A 409 4.57 -22.63 -7.83
CA ARG A 409 4.94 -21.52 -8.72
C ARG A 409 5.55 -21.91 -10.07
N SER A 410 6.05 -23.14 -10.20
CA SER A 410 6.59 -23.68 -11.45
C SER A 410 5.60 -24.57 -12.23
N GLU A 411 4.43 -24.83 -11.68
CA GLU A 411 3.42 -25.67 -12.32
C GLU A 411 2.66 -24.92 -13.42
N ALA A 412 2.19 -25.66 -14.42
CA ALA A 412 1.54 -25.06 -15.60
C ALA A 412 0.17 -24.43 -15.26
N ASP A 413 -0.49 -24.87 -14.22
CA ASP A 413 -1.80 -24.41 -13.73
C ASP A 413 -1.72 -23.48 -12.53
N TYR A 414 -0.51 -23.03 -12.17
CA TYR A 414 -0.24 -22.17 -11.03
C TYR A 414 -1.17 -20.96 -10.93
N LEU A 415 -1.28 -20.14 -12.01
CA LEU A 415 -2.12 -18.94 -11.97
C LEU A 415 -3.62 -19.29 -11.89
N SER A 416 -4.05 -20.39 -12.49
CA SER A 416 -5.46 -20.80 -12.40
C SER A 416 -5.83 -21.30 -11.00
N GLY A 417 -4.91 -22.02 -10.36
CA GLY A 417 -5.09 -22.44 -8.96
C GLY A 417 -5.05 -21.26 -8.00
N LEU A 418 -4.13 -20.30 -8.21
CA LEU A 418 -4.09 -19.06 -7.43
C LEU A 418 -5.43 -18.31 -7.49
N SER A 419 -5.98 -18.13 -8.69
CA SER A 419 -7.30 -17.47 -8.88
C SER A 419 -8.43 -18.20 -8.17
N VAL A 420 -8.39 -19.54 -8.10
CA VAL A 420 -9.38 -20.35 -7.33
C VAL A 420 -9.26 -20.08 -5.83
N LEU A 421 -8.04 -20.05 -5.27
CA LEU A 421 -7.78 -19.76 -3.87
C LEU A 421 -8.23 -18.35 -3.49
N GLU A 422 -7.86 -17.35 -4.28
CA GLU A 422 -8.25 -15.95 -4.09
C GLU A 422 -9.75 -15.75 -4.11
N TYR A 423 -10.42 -16.39 -5.10
CA TYR A 423 -11.87 -16.36 -5.19
C TYR A 423 -12.52 -16.97 -3.94
N ASP A 424 -12.07 -18.17 -3.51
CA ASP A 424 -12.62 -18.83 -2.34
C ASP A 424 -12.48 -17.99 -1.08
N MET A 425 -11.30 -17.40 -0.88
CA MET A 425 -10.99 -16.60 0.32
C MET A 425 -11.85 -15.34 0.44
N LEU A 426 -12.14 -14.66 -0.68
CA LEU A 426 -12.74 -13.32 -0.65
C LEU A 426 -14.21 -13.29 -1.14
N TYR A 427 -14.56 -14.14 -2.10
CA TYR A 427 -15.86 -14.07 -2.80
C TYR A 427 -16.62 -15.40 -2.78
N GLY A 428 -15.92 -16.50 -2.50
CA GLY A 428 -16.45 -17.86 -2.55
C GLY A 428 -17.09 -18.34 -1.25
N ASP A 429 -17.23 -19.64 -1.18
CA ASP A 429 -17.90 -20.32 -0.07
C ASP A 429 -16.96 -20.61 1.11
N LYS A 430 -15.68 -20.15 1.04
CA LYS A 430 -14.62 -20.37 2.04
C LYS A 430 -14.35 -21.86 2.30
N LEU A 431 -14.35 -22.64 1.23
CA LEU A 431 -14.14 -24.10 1.28
C LEU A 431 -12.78 -24.45 1.89
N LEU A 432 -11.76 -23.62 1.66
CA LEU A 432 -10.44 -23.71 2.31
C LEU A 432 -10.51 -23.78 3.83
N TYR A 433 -11.57 -23.23 4.42
CA TYR A 433 -11.72 -23.02 5.86
C TYR A 433 -13.05 -23.63 6.37
N GLU A 434 -13.55 -24.69 5.71
CA GLU A 434 -14.79 -25.37 6.08
C GLU A 434 -16.00 -24.42 6.20
N GLY A 435 -16.07 -23.40 5.34
CA GLY A 435 -17.15 -22.40 5.31
C GLY A 435 -17.04 -21.31 6.38
N GLN A 436 -15.91 -21.19 7.08
CA GLN A 436 -15.70 -20.18 8.12
C GLN A 436 -14.72 -19.11 7.65
N ALA A 437 -14.71 -17.95 8.32
CA ALA A 437 -13.70 -16.90 8.14
C ALA A 437 -12.70 -16.96 9.31
N PRO A 438 -11.50 -17.56 9.13
CA PRO A 438 -10.58 -17.81 10.24
C PRO A 438 -9.81 -16.55 10.70
N TYR A 439 -9.88 -15.47 9.92
CA TYR A 439 -9.11 -14.25 10.16
C TYR A 439 -10.04 -13.13 10.66
N PRO A 440 -10.22 -12.97 12.00
CA PRO A 440 -11.04 -11.89 12.54
C PRO A 440 -10.34 -10.53 12.39
N ARG A 441 -11.10 -9.47 12.13
CA ARG A 441 -10.56 -8.11 12.18
C ARG A 441 -9.84 -7.86 13.50
N VAL A 442 -8.65 -7.29 13.44
CA VAL A 442 -7.82 -6.98 14.61
C VAL A 442 -8.30 -5.66 15.25
N ASN A 443 -8.25 -5.59 16.57
CA ASN A 443 -8.37 -4.31 17.28
C ASN A 443 -7.04 -3.57 17.22
N MET A 444 -6.73 -3.03 16.03
CA MET A 444 -5.48 -2.38 15.72
C MET A 444 -5.30 -1.09 16.54
N ARG A 445 -4.15 -0.97 17.19
CA ARG A 445 -3.75 0.24 17.91
C ARG A 445 -3.05 1.22 16.96
N MET A 446 -3.35 2.50 17.10
CA MET A 446 -2.64 3.55 16.38
C MET A 446 -1.37 3.96 17.15
N GLY A 447 -0.20 3.85 16.46
CA GLY A 447 1.12 4.05 17.06
C GLY A 447 1.57 2.91 17.98
N VAL A 448 2.88 2.74 18.12
CA VAL A 448 3.47 1.73 19.02
C VAL A 448 3.75 2.31 20.42
N LYS A 449 3.82 3.64 20.55
CA LYS A 449 4.06 4.35 21.81
C LYS A 449 2.78 4.99 22.35
N ASP A 450 2.56 4.89 23.66
CA ASP A 450 1.46 5.60 24.32
C ASP A 450 1.75 7.09 24.41
N ILE A 451 0.74 7.90 24.17
CA ILE A 451 0.76 9.31 24.52
C ILE A 451 0.42 9.42 26.00
N ALA A 452 1.31 9.94 26.80
CA ALA A 452 1.12 10.06 28.22
C ALA A 452 1.12 11.52 28.68
N VAL A 453 0.19 11.88 29.58
CA VAL A 453 0.18 13.16 30.27
C VAL A 453 0.77 12.94 31.65
N GLU A 454 1.90 13.57 31.94
CA GLU A 454 2.54 13.51 33.26
C GLU A 454 2.02 14.60 34.20
N ARG A 455 1.89 15.82 33.67
CA ARG A 455 1.43 16.98 34.44
C ARG A 455 0.82 18.07 33.55
N ALA A 456 -0.14 18.76 34.09
CA ALA A 456 -0.73 19.96 33.52
C ALA A 456 -0.64 21.14 34.50
N ASN A 457 -0.23 22.30 34.01
CA ASN A 457 -0.08 23.51 34.83
C ASN A 457 -0.73 24.70 34.13
N PHE A 458 -1.72 25.32 34.78
CA PHE A 458 -2.41 26.51 34.32
C PHE A 458 -1.97 27.75 35.10
N ASP A 459 -1.40 28.74 34.46
CA ASP A 459 -0.89 29.97 35.07
C ASP A 459 -1.94 31.12 35.06
N GLY A 460 -3.18 30.82 34.70
CA GLY A 460 -4.26 31.82 34.54
C GLY A 460 -4.34 32.41 33.12
N LYS A 461 -3.35 32.12 32.26
CA LYS A 461 -3.32 32.56 30.85
C LYS A 461 -3.08 31.42 29.88
N ARG A 462 -2.21 30.46 30.24
CA ARG A 462 -1.83 29.34 29.39
C ARG A 462 -1.83 28.05 30.21
N LEU A 463 -2.30 26.99 29.58
CA LEU A 463 -2.16 25.63 30.08
C LEU A 463 -0.93 25.00 29.41
N VAL A 464 0.04 24.61 30.20
CA VAL A 464 1.20 23.85 29.76
C VAL A 464 1.02 22.41 30.19
N VAL A 465 0.97 21.50 29.23
CA VAL A 465 0.90 20.05 29.47
C VAL A 465 2.25 19.46 29.16
N LYS A 466 2.79 18.72 30.14
CA LYS A 466 4.01 17.93 29.98
C LYS A 466 3.66 16.46 29.96
N GLY A 467 4.42 15.69 29.17
CA GLY A 467 4.21 14.26 29.00
C GLY A 467 5.14 13.65 27.99
N GLU A 468 4.71 12.59 27.33
CA GLU A 468 5.52 11.84 26.38
C GLU A 468 4.78 11.61 25.07
N ASN A 469 5.54 11.48 23.99
CA ASN A 469 5.11 11.09 22.63
C ASN A 469 4.07 12.03 22.00
N PHE A 470 4.05 13.30 22.40
CA PHE A 470 3.23 14.30 21.72
C PHE A 470 3.72 14.53 20.30
N THR A 471 2.77 14.80 19.40
CA THR A 471 3.04 15.14 18.00
C THR A 471 2.34 16.45 17.61
N ARG A 472 2.56 16.91 16.39
CA ARG A 472 1.87 18.09 15.84
C ARG A 472 0.35 17.92 15.73
N TYR A 473 -0.16 16.69 15.88
CA TYR A 473 -1.56 16.33 15.82
C TYR A 473 -2.17 16.06 17.20
N SER A 474 -1.38 16.23 18.26
CA SER A 474 -1.86 16.10 19.63
C SER A 474 -2.69 17.32 20.03
N VAL A 475 -3.87 17.09 20.58
CA VAL A 475 -4.81 18.13 21.05
C VAL A 475 -5.13 17.91 22.50
N ILE A 476 -5.02 18.99 23.28
CA ILE A 476 -5.40 19.00 24.70
C ILE A 476 -6.93 19.13 24.82
N TYR A 477 -7.52 18.33 25.67
CA TYR A 477 -8.91 18.42 26.09
C TYR A 477 -8.99 18.78 27.58
N ALA A 478 -9.93 19.65 27.95
CA ALA A 478 -10.28 19.95 29.32
C ALA A 478 -11.76 19.62 29.50
N ASP A 479 -12.08 18.69 30.42
CA ASP A 479 -13.43 18.17 30.65
C ASP A 479 -14.16 17.77 29.34
N GLY A 480 -13.44 17.10 28.42
CA GLY A 480 -13.95 16.63 27.13
C GLY A 480 -14.07 17.73 26.06
N HIS A 481 -13.65 18.96 26.32
CA HIS A 481 -13.65 20.06 25.36
C HIS A 481 -12.25 20.29 24.78
N ALA A 482 -12.13 20.22 23.45
CA ALA A 482 -10.89 20.47 22.76
C ALA A 482 -10.42 21.92 22.91
N LEU A 483 -9.14 22.10 23.22
CA LEU A 483 -8.51 23.40 23.35
C LEU A 483 -7.66 23.72 22.13
N SER A 484 -7.53 25.01 21.79
CA SER A 484 -6.56 25.45 20.78
C SER A 484 -5.15 25.14 21.27
N THR A 485 -4.58 24.04 20.75
CA THR A 485 -3.33 23.46 21.18
C THR A 485 -2.19 23.87 20.25
N THR A 486 -1.06 24.21 20.82
CA THR A 486 0.21 24.44 20.14
C THR A 486 1.19 23.36 20.53
N TYR A 487 1.70 22.61 19.57
CA TYR A 487 2.80 21.68 19.72
C TYR A 487 4.12 22.45 19.90
N VAL A 488 4.86 22.17 20.96
CA VAL A 488 6.19 22.74 21.21
C VAL A 488 7.27 21.72 20.88
N ASP A 489 7.18 20.54 21.50
CA ASP A 489 8.04 19.39 21.27
C ASP A 489 7.31 18.09 21.71
N SER A 490 7.97 16.94 21.60
CA SER A 490 7.38 15.63 21.95
C SER A 490 7.01 15.46 23.44
N GLU A 491 7.41 16.40 24.29
CA GLU A 491 7.14 16.38 25.73
C GLU A 491 6.28 17.56 26.19
N THR A 492 5.95 18.50 25.27
CA THR A 492 5.32 19.76 25.66
C THR A 492 4.25 20.20 24.68
N LEU A 493 3.04 20.37 25.22
CA LEU A 493 1.93 21.05 24.54
C LEU A 493 1.53 22.30 25.32
N VAL A 494 1.02 23.31 24.61
CA VAL A 494 0.51 24.54 25.21
C VAL A 494 -0.86 24.85 24.65
N ALA A 495 -1.84 25.12 25.51
CA ALA A 495 -3.13 25.64 25.12
C ALA A 495 -3.37 27.02 25.72
N THR A 496 -4.05 27.88 24.95
CA THR A 496 -4.49 29.20 25.42
C THR A 496 -6.02 29.21 25.46
N PRO A 497 -6.64 29.53 26.60
CA PRO A 497 -8.10 29.68 26.68
C PRO A 497 -8.58 30.70 25.67
N THR A 498 -9.76 30.44 25.11
CA THR A 498 -10.46 31.36 24.20
C THR A 498 -11.72 31.89 24.85
N LEU A 499 -12.43 32.77 24.17
CA LEU A 499 -13.76 33.23 24.66
C LEU A 499 -14.81 32.12 24.77
N LEU A 500 -14.56 30.99 24.06
CA LEU A 500 -15.47 29.84 24.02
C LEU A 500 -15.00 28.66 24.87
N THR A 501 -13.72 28.65 25.31
CA THR A 501 -13.11 27.56 26.08
C THR A 501 -12.44 28.13 27.32
N SER A 502 -13.01 27.87 28.50
CA SER A 502 -12.44 28.23 29.79
C SER A 502 -11.72 27.02 30.40
N ILE A 503 -10.67 27.28 31.13
CA ILE A 503 -9.91 26.26 31.88
C ILE A 503 -10.04 26.61 33.37
N HIS A 504 -10.43 25.65 34.18
CA HIS A 504 -10.62 25.82 35.62
C HIS A 504 -9.71 24.88 36.42
N VAL A 505 -9.46 25.24 37.64
CA VAL A 505 -8.73 24.35 38.58
C VAL A 505 -9.65 23.17 38.91
N GLY A 506 -9.19 21.97 38.58
CA GLY A 506 -9.96 20.74 38.80
C GLY A 506 -10.45 20.09 37.51
N ASP A 507 -10.32 20.75 36.35
CA ASP A 507 -10.66 20.17 35.04
C ASP A 507 -9.80 18.92 34.79
N GLN A 508 -10.42 17.87 34.25
CA GLN A 508 -9.71 16.68 33.77
C GLN A 508 -9.01 17.02 32.46
N ILE A 509 -7.69 16.87 32.45
CA ILE A 509 -6.86 17.16 31.27
C ILE A 509 -6.49 15.88 30.58
N GLU A 510 -6.84 15.76 29.31
CA GLU A 510 -6.52 14.64 28.42
C GLU A 510 -5.83 15.16 27.18
N VAL A 511 -5.06 14.29 26.53
CA VAL A 511 -4.48 14.54 25.20
C VAL A 511 -4.94 13.44 24.24
N SER A 512 -5.52 13.86 23.14
CA SER A 512 -5.89 12.94 22.05
C SER A 512 -5.13 13.26 20.77
N GLN A 513 -4.85 12.22 19.99
CA GLN A 513 -4.27 12.35 18.67
C GLN A 513 -5.37 12.48 17.64
N LEU A 514 -5.35 13.52 16.83
CA LEU A 514 -6.33 13.72 15.77
C LEU A 514 -5.78 13.27 14.43
N SER A 515 -6.66 12.70 13.60
CA SER A 515 -6.36 12.49 12.18
C SER A 515 -6.37 13.82 11.42
N VAL A 516 -5.60 13.90 10.33
CA VAL A 516 -5.61 15.08 9.45
C VAL A 516 -7.03 15.31 8.90
N GLY A 517 -7.51 16.55 9.05
CA GLY A 517 -8.84 16.94 8.60
C GLY A 517 -9.95 16.74 9.64
N ALA A 518 -9.69 16.19 10.81
CA ALA A 518 -10.64 16.24 11.91
C ALA A 518 -10.81 17.69 12.38
N THR A 519 -12.02 18.19 12.33
CA THR A 519 -12.36 19.48 12.96
C THR A 519 -12.48 19.28 14.47
N VAL A 520 -11.75 20.08 15.23
CA VAL A 520 -11.83 20.18 16.69
C VAL A 520 -13.15 20.83 17.10
#